data_afa693e80a5d528ed9c61b2026ac5d14
#
_entry.id   afa693e80a5d528ed9c61b2026ac5d14
#
_cell.length_a   1.000
_cell.length_b   1.000
_cell.length_c   1.000
_cell.angle_alpha   90.00
_cell.angle_beta   90.00
_cell.angle_gamma   90.00
#
_symmetry.space_group_name_H-M   'P 1'
#
loop_
_entity.id
_entity.type
_entity.pdbx_description
1 polymer ?
#
loop_
_entity_poly.entity_id
_entity_poly.type
_entity_poly.pdbx_seq_one_letter_code
_entity_poly.pdbx_strand_id
1 'polypeptide(L)'
;MDLKKFIRSIPDYPKKGILFRDITTLIKDEKAFEETINQIIEKSKKFNFNKIAAIESRGFVFASAVSFALKKPFIMLRKKNKLPADTHSVDFELEYGKATIEVHKDSIDQGESVLIIDDLIATGGTAEAAAKLINLSKGSVAGFIFVINLFDLKGCDKLIKLGYEVENLINFPGH
;
A
#
# COMPACT_ATOMS: atom_id res chain seq x y z
N MET A 1 21.74 2.92 -1.48
CA MET A 1 21.70 1.43 -1.32
C MET A 1 20.80 0.83 -2.39
N ASP A 2 21.20 -0.29 -3.00
CA ASP A 2 20.35 -1.01 -3.95
C ASP A 2 19.41 -1.98 -3.19
N LEU A 3 18.21 -1.52 -2.89
CA LEU A 3 17.21 -2.29 -2.13
C LEU A 3 16.75 -3.56 -2.85
N LYS A 4 16.90 -3.64 -4.18
CA LYS A 4 16.56 -4.84 -4.96
C LYS A 4 17.25 -6.11 -4.47
N LYS A 5 18.49 -5.97 -4.01
CA LYS A 5 19.30 -7.08 -3.49
C LYS A 5 18.78 -7.69 -2.19
N PHE A 6 17.92 -6.95 -1.49
CA PHE A 6 17.29 -7.38 -0.23
C PHE A 6 15.92 -8.01 -0.40
N ILE A 7 15.41 -8.11 -1.63
CA ILE A 7 14.15 -8.78 -1.93
C ILE A 7 14.42 -10.18 -2.46
N ARG A 8 13.94 -11.18 -1.74
CA ARG A 8 14.05 -12.58 -2.15
C ARG A 8 12.94 -12.92 -3.15
N SER A 9 13.31 -13.57 -4.25
CA SER A 9 12.36 -14.08 -5.24
C SER A 9 12.13 -15.56 -5.03
N ILE A 10 10.88 -15.98 -4.84
CA ILE A 10 10.48 -17.37 -4.62
C ILE A 10 9.63 -17.81 -5.81
N PRO A 11 10.14 -18.70 -6.67
CA PRO A 11 9.36 -19.18 -7.80
C PRO A 11 8.25 -20.12 -7.35
N ASP A 12 7.18 -20.17 -8.14
CA ASP A 12 6.04 -21.06 -7.99
C ASP A 12 5.34 -20.97 -6.60
N TYR A 13 5.26 -19.76 -6.03
CA TYR A 13 4.57 -19.51 -4.77
C TYR A 13 3.55 -18.35 -4.93
N PRO A 14 2.31 -18.48 -4.37
CA PRO A 14 1.71 -19.66 -3.72
C PRO A 14 1.25 -20.72 -4.73
N LYS A 15 1.36 -20.45 -6.03
CA LYS A 15 0.96 -21.32 -7.12
C LYS A 15 2.03 -21.33 -8.20
N LYS A 16 2.08 -22.43 -8.99
CA LYS A 16 2.96 -22.56 -10.17
C LYS A 16 2.80 -21.37 -11.12
N GLY A 17 3.90 -20.82 -11.58
CA GLY A 17 3.96 -19.68 -12.50
C GLY A 17 3.97 -18.31 -11.81
N ILE A 18 3.81 -18.23 -10.49
CA ILE A 18 3.90 -16.99 -9.73
C ILE A 18 5.31 -16.83 -9.16
N LEU A 19 5.93 -15.70 -9.42
CA LEU A 19 7.21 -15.33 -8.81
C LEU A 19 6.96 -14.38 -7.64
N PHE A 20 6.96 -14.93 -6.44
CA PHE A 20 6.67 -14.19 -5.22
C PHE A 20 7.86 -13.31 -4.80
N ARG A 21 7.61 -12.05 -4.51
CA ARG A 21 8.61 -11.10 -4.01
C ARG A 21 8.48 -11.00 -2.49
N ASP A 22 9.42 -11.62 -1.81
CA ASP A 22 9.43 -11.71 -0.35
C ASP A 22 10.18 -10.53 0.26
N ILE A 23 9.43 -9.69 0.99
CA ILE A 23 9.96 -8.51 1.68
C ILE A 23 10.58 -8.83 3.05
N THR A 24 10.40 -10.04 3.55
CA THR A 24 10.89 -10.38 4.90
C THR A 24 12.41 -10.27 5.02
N THR A 25 13.12 -10.54 3.92
CA THR A 25 14.57 -10.37 3.86
C THR A 25 15.01 -8.90 3.89
N LEU A 26 14.21 -7.99 3.36
CA LEU A 26 14.43 -6.54 3.45
C LEU A 26 14.15 -6.04 4.88
N ILE A 27 13.01 -6.45 5.46
CA ILE A 27 12.58 -6.00 6.78
C ILE A 27 13.53 -6.45 7.89
N LYS A 28 14.11 -7.66 7.77
CA LYS A 28 15.04 -8.19 8.78
C LYS A 28 16.44 -7.57 8.74
N ASP A 29 16.78 -6.86 7.68
CA ASP A 29 18.05 -6.15 7.56
C ASP A 29 17.88 -4.70 8.04
N GLU A 30 18.58 -4.35 9.11
CA GLU A 30 18.46 -3.05 9.77
C GLU A 30 18.66 -1.88 8.80
N LYS A 31 19.74 -1.94 8.00
CA LYS A 31 20.10 -0.85 7.08
C LYS A 31 19.16 -0.77 5.87
N ALA A 32 18.77 -1.91 5.34
CA ALA A 32 17.84 -1.95 4.21
C ALA A 32 16.45 -1.48 4.62
N PHE A 33 15.98 -1.84 5.80
CA PHE A 33 14.71 -1.35 6.32
C PHE A 33 14.75 0.15 6.58
N GLU A 34 15.79 0.64 7.27
CA GLU A 34 15.98 2.08 7.50
C GLU A 34 15.99 2.87 6.19
N GLU A 35 16.78 2.43 5.22
CA GLU A 35 16.84 3.06 3.89
C GLU A 35 15.50 3.06 3.19
N THR A 36 14.73 1.97 3.29
CA THR A 36 13.38 1.88 2.71
C THR A 36 12.45 2.94 3.33
N ILE A 37 12.45 3.06 4.65
CA ILE A 37 11.64 4.06 5.36
C ILE A 37 12.07 5.48 4.96
N ASN A 38 13.37 5.76 4.91
CA ASN A 38 13.89 7.07 4.51
C ASN A 38 13.48 7.43 3.07
N GLN A 39 13.53 6.48 2.13
CA GLN A 39 13.09 6.73 0.76
C GLN A 39 11.58 6.98 0.67
N ILE A 40 10.75 6.26 1.45
CA ILE A 40 9.31 6.54 1.52
C ILE A 40 9.07 7.95 2.05
N ILE A 41 9.74 8.33 3.14
CA ILE A 41 9.64 9.67 3.72
C ILE A 41 10.02 10.75 2.70
N GLU A 42 11.14 10.56 1.99
CA GLU A 42 11.58 11.52 0.97
C GLU A 42 10.55 11.68 -0.14
N LYS A 43 10.02 10.57 -0.67
CA LYS A 43 8.98 10.59 -1.69
C LYS A 43 7.66 11.18 -1.18
N SER A 44 7.36 11.04 0.09
CA SER A 44 6.13 11.57 0.69
C SER A 44 6.08 13.10 0.73
N LYS A 45 7.22 13.78 0.68
CA LYS A 45 7.30 15.25 0.74
C LYS A 45 6.55 15.98 -0.38
N LYS A 46 6.37 15.32 -1.52
CA LYS A 46 5.62 15.91 -2.64
C LYS A 46 4.10 15.89 -2.44
N PHE A 47 3.60 15.11 -1.48
CA PHE A 47 2.19 14.97 -1.19
C PHE A 47 1.79 15.86 -0.01
N ASN A 48 0.62 16.48 -0.13
CA ASN A 48 -0.01 17.15 1.00
C ASN A 48 -1.07 16.24 1.61
N PHE A 49 -0.85 15.77 2.84
CA PHE A 49 -1.74 14.81 3.49
C PHE A 49 -1.82 15.00 5.01
N ASN A 50 -2.96 14.60 5.57
CA ASN A 50 -3.24 14.66 6.99
C ASN A 50 -2.91 13.33 7.70
N LYS A 51 -3.21 12.21 7.04
CA LYS A 51 -3.13 10.85 7.60
C LYS A 51 -2.46 9.90 6.62
N ILE A 52 -1.95 8.79 7.15
CA ILE A 52 -1.38 7.68 6.37
C ILE A 52 -2.30 6.48 6.52
N ALA A 53 -2.62 5.80 5.42
CA ALA A 53 -3.34 4.54 5.43
C ALA A 53 -2.50 3.43 4.81
N ALA A 54 -2.73 2.21 5.25
CA ALA A 54 -2.15 1.03 4.63
C ALA A 54 -3.12 -0.15 4.68
N ILE A 55 -2.90 -1.11 3.77
CA ILE A 55 -3.75 -2.27 3.61
C ILE A 55 -3.14 -3.46 4.35
N GLU A 56 -4.00 -4.20 5.06
CA GLU A 56 -3.63 -5.42 5.79
C GLU A 56 -2.95 -6.44 4.85
N SER A 57 -1.82 -6.98 5.23
CA SER A 57 -1.10 -6.72 6.48
C SER A 57 0.31 -6.18 6.25
N ARG A 58 0.95 -6.51 5.10
CA ARG A 58 2.37 -6.18 4.86
C ARG A 58 2.63 -4.69 4.73
N GLY A 59 1.67 -3.93 4.20
CA GLY A 59 1.73 -2.48 4.13
C GLY A 59 1.85 -1.81 5.51
N PHE A 60 1.30 -2.43 6.55
CA PHE A 60 1.35 -1.90 7.92
C PHE A 60 2.77 -1.72 8.45
N VAL A 61 3.68 -2.60 8.07
CA VAL A 61 5.07 -2.56 8.52
C VAL A 61 5.74 -1.24 8.12
N PHE A 62 5.58 -0.85 6.88
CA PHE A 62 6.17 0.39 6.35
C PHE A 62 5.40 1.63 6.78
N ALA A 63 4.09 1.59 6.66
CA ALA A 63 3.23 2.72 6.99
C ALA A 63 3.31 3.13 8.46
N SER A 64 3.38 2.17 9.39
CA SER A 64 3.52 2.46 10.82
C SER A 64 4.85 3.13 11.14
N ALA A 65 5.95 2.68 10.55
CA ALA A 65 7.26 3.28 10.73
C ALA A 65 7.31 4.71 10.17
N VAL A 66 6.77 4.92 8.97
CA VAL A 66 6.68 6.26 8.34
C VAL A 66 5.77 7.18 9.15
N SER A 67 4.63 6.69 9.61
CA SER A 67 3.67 7.42 10.44
C SER A 67 4.32 7.91 11.74
N PHE A 68 5.06 7.03 12.43
CA PHE A 68 5.81 7.37 13.62
C PHE A 68 6.86 8.46 13.34
N ALA A 69 7.66 8.29 12.28
CA ALA A 69 8.72 9.23 11.92
C ALA A 69 8.17 10.62 11.54
N LEU A 70 7.06 10.67 10.82
CA LEU A 70 6.41 11.92 10.38
C LEU A 70 5.44 12.51 11.40
N LYS A 71 5.19 11.82 12.52
CA LYS A 71 4.18 12.20 13.53
C LYS A 71 2.79 12.43 12.91
N LYS A 72 2.41 11.54 11.99
CA LYS A 72 1.10 11.54 11.32
C LYS A 72 0.25 10.37 11.82
N PRO A 73 -1.08 10.53 11.94
CA PRO A 73 -1.97 9.41 12.28
C PRO A 73 -1.88 8.28 11.25
N PHE A 74 -2.02 7.05 11.72
CA PHE A 74 -2.06 5.84 10.89
C PHE A 74 -3.44 5.20 10.91
N ILE A 75 -3.98 4.90 9.73
CA ILE A 75 -5.28 4.27 9.51
C ILE A 75 -5.07 2.87 8.96
N MET A 76 -5.67 1.88 9.59
CA MET A 76 -5.65 0.50 9.11
C MET A 76 -6.85 0.22 8.21
N LEU A 77 -6.57 -0.14 6.94
CA LEU A 77 -7.54 -0.72 6.03
C LEU A 77 -7.44 -2.22 6.15
N ARG A 78 -8.52 -2.88 6.59
CA ARG A 78 -8.47 -4.29 6.97
C ARG A 78 -9.46 -5.14 6.18
N LYS A 79 -9.18 -6.42 6.12
CA LYS A 79 -10.10 -7.43 5.58
C LYS A 79 -11.39 -7.47 6.39
N LYS A 80 -12.47 -7.88 5.75
CA LYS A 80 -13.80 -8.00 6.37
C LYS A 80 -13.78 -8.67 7.74
N ASN A 81 -14.56 -8.12 8.67
CA ASN A 81 -14.75 -8.63 10.03
C ASN A 81 -13.50 -8.57 10.93
N LYS A 82 -12.51 -7.73 10.61
CA LYS A 82 -11.33 -7.53 11.45
C LYS A 82 -11.40 -6.28 12.33
N LEU A 83 -12.28 -5.33 11.99
CA LEU A 83 -12.48 -4.10 12.75
C LEU A 83 -13.73 -4.19 13.63
N PRO A 84 -13.63 -3.87 14.95
CA PRO A 84 -14.71 -4.13 15.90
C PRO A 84 -15.82 -3.08 15.94
N ALA A 85 -15.56 -1.83 15.51
CA ALA A 85 -16.54 -0.75 15.49
C ALA A 85 -17.21 -0.63 14.11
N ASP A 86 -18.08 0.34 13.93
CA ASP A 86 -18.77 0.59 12.66
C ASP A 86 -17.81 0.91 11.53
N THR A 87 -18.00 0.26 10.39
CA THR A 87 -17.13 0.35 9.23
C THR A 87 -17.84 0.86 7.98
N HIS A 88 -17.06 1.51 7.11
CA HIS A 88 -17.30 1.54 5.68
C HIS A 88 -16.59 0.36 5.03
N SER A 89 -17.17 -0.20 3.97
CA SER A 89 -16.59 -1.34 3.26
C SER A 89 -16.68 -1.17 1.75
N VAL A 90 -15.71 -1.76 1.05
CA VAL A 90 -15.67 -1.83 -0.42
C VAL A 90 -15.30 -3.24 -0.83
N ASP A 91 -16.15 -3.81 -1.71
CA ASP A 91 -15.87 -5.08 -2.37
C ASP A 91 -15.03 -4.85 -3.62
N PHE A 92 -14.12 -5.76 -3.91
CA PHE A 92 -13.33 -5.75 -5.13
C PHE A 92 -13.03 -7.15 -5.63
N GLU A 93 -12.79 -7.26 -6.93
CA GLU A 93 -12.49 -8.53 -7.56
C GLU A 93 -11.00 -8.84 -7.47
N LEU A 94 -10.69 -10.10 -7.14
CA LEU A 94 -9.38 -10.70 -7.24
C LEU A 94 -9.34 -11.56 -8.49
N GLU A 95 -8.13 -11.98 -8.89
CA GLU A 95 -7.97 -12.98 -9.97
C GLU A 95 -8.81 -14.24 -9.73
N TYR A 96 -8.98 -14.62 -8.45
CA TYR A 96 -9.80 -15.74 -8.02
C TYR A 96 -10.73 -15.32 -6.88
N GLY A 97 -11.95 -14.87 -7.22
CA GLY A 97 -13.01 -14.52 -6.26
C GLY A 97 -13.10 -13.03 -5.94
N LYS A 98 -13.77 -12.74 -4.84
CA LYS A 98 -14.00 -11.38 -4.33
C LYS A 98 -13.38 -11.22 -2.96
N ALA A 99 -12.94 -10.00 -2.66
CA ALA A 99 -12.48 -9.60 -1.33
C ALA A 99 -13.19 -8.32 -0.91
N THR A 100 -13.19 -8.08 0.39
CA THR A 100 -13.75 -6.85 0.99
C THR A 100 -12.68 -6.23 1.89
N ILE A 101 -12.49 -4.92 1.78
CA ILE A 101 -11.71 -4.16 2.75
C ILE A 101 -12.59 -3.15 3.46
N GLU A 102 -12.24 -2.87 4.70
CA GLU A 102 -13.02 -2.03 5.62
C GLU A 102 -12.13 -0.99 6.30
N VAL A 103 -12.74 0.13 6.66
CA VAL A 103 -12.17 1.16 7.53
C VAL A 103 -13.21 1.56 8.56
N HIS A 104 -12.80 1.88 9.79
CA HIS A 104 -13.72 2.45 10.78
C HIS A 104 -14.28 3.79 10.29
N LYS A 105 -15.58 4.02 10.52
CA LYS A 105 -16.27 5.25 10.10
C LYS A 105 -15.69 6.52 10.71
N ASP A 106 -15.09 6.42 11.88
CA ASP A 106 -14.48 7.53 12.62
C ASP A 106 -12.98 7.73 12.33
N SER A 107 -12.41 6.98 11.39
CA SER A 107 -10.96 7.06 11.07
C SER A 107 -10.59 8.28 10.23
N ILE A 108 -11.52 8.80 9.45
CA ILE A 108 -11.29 9.88 8.49
C ILE A 108 -12.36 10.95 8.67
N ASP A 109 -11.94 12.16 8.95
CA ASP A 109 -12.84 13.31 8.99
C ASP A 109 -13.07 13.87 7.59
N GLN A 110 -14.21 14.51 7.40
CA GLN A 110 -14.57 15.08 6.09
C GLN A 110 -13.51 16.07 5.60
N GLY A 111 -13.03 15.87 4.38
CA GLY A 111 -12.06 16.74 3.73
C GLY A 111 -10.60 16.42 4.05
N GLU A 112 -10.33 15.44 4.90
CA GLU A 112 -8.94 15.01 5.15
C GLU A 112 -8.33 14.32 3.93
N SER A 113 -7.06 14.55 3.72
CA SER A 113 -6.27 13.94 2.66
C SER A 113 -5.40 12.81 3.21
N VAL A 114 -5.41 11.67 2.54
CA VAL A 114 -4.77 10.43 3.00
C VAL A 114 -3.73 9.94 2.00
N LEU A 115 -2.50 9.72 2.46
CA LEU A 115 -1.45 9.05 1.71
C LEU A 115 -1.55 7.54 1.96
N ILE A 116 -1.66 6.75 0.89
CA ILE A 116 -1.73 5.28 0.99
C ILE A 116 -0.35 4.70 0.74
N ILE A 117 0.14 3.90 1.68
CA ILE A 117 1.44 3.21 1.60
C ILE A 117 1.19 1.71 1.62
N ASP A 118 1.80 0.99 0.68
CA ASP A 118 1.73 -0.48 0.66
C ASP A 118 3.07 -1.09 0.24
N ASP A 119 3.25 -2.37 0.51
CA ASP A 119 4.49 -3.07 0.17
C ASP A 119 4.65 -3.32 -1.33
N LEU A 120 3.55 -3.64 -2.02
CA LEU A 120 3.62 -4.05 -3.42
C LEU A 120 2.35 -3.67 -4.18
N ILE A 121 2.54 -3.24 -5.43
CA ILE A 121 1.46 -3.12 -6.40
C ILE A 121 1.67 -4.10 -7.56
N ALA A 122 0.62 -4.88 -7.84
CA ALA A 122 0.54 -5.79 -8.99
C ALA A 122 -0.43 -5.24 -10.04
N THR A 123 -1.66 -5.70 -10.06
CA THR A 123 -2.70 -5.23 -11.00
C THR A 123 -3.42 -3.94 -10.56
N GLY A 124 -3.24 -3.53 -9.30
CA GLY A 124 -3.82 -2.30 -8.75
C GLY A 124 -5.25 -2.43 -8.22
N GLY A 125 -5.85 -3.61 -8.23
CA GLY A 125 -7.23 -3.81 -7.77
C GLY A 125 -7.43 -3.47 -6.29
N THR A 126 -6.52 -3.93 -5.43
CA THR A 126 -6.56 -3.64 -3.99
C THR A 126 -6.32 -2.15 -3.71
N ALA A 127 -5.39 -1.52 -4.41
CA ALA A 127 -5.10 -0.10 -4.26
C ALA A 127 -6.29 0.77 -4.73
N GLU A 128 -6.94 0.40 -5.83
CA GLU A 128 -8.17 1.06 -6.29
C GLU A 128 -9.30 0.94 -5.25
N ALA A 129 -9.48 -0.24 -4.66
CA ALA A 129 -10.46 -0.45 -3.60
C ALA A 129 -10.15 0.43 -2.37
N ALA A 130 -8.88 0.55 -1.99
CA ALA A 130 -8.46 1.44 -0.92
C ALA A 130 -8.82 2.91 -1.23
N ALA A 131 -8.57 3.38 -2.44
CA ALA A 131 -8.95 4.74 -2.86
C ALA A 131 -10.47 4.96 -2.77
N LYS A 132 -11.27 4.01 -3.26
CA LYS A 132 -12.74 4.06 -3.14
C LYS A 132 -13.20 4.13 -1.68
N LEU A 133 -12.54 3.38 -0.79
CA LEU A 133 -12.87 3.37 0.63
C LEU A 133 -12.57 4.71 1.31
N ILE A 134 -11.44 5.34 1.00
CA ILE A 134 -11.11 6.69 1.48
C ILE A 134 -12.15 7.71 0.99
N ASN A 135 -12.51 7.67 -0.29
CA ASN A 135 -13.50 8.59 -0.87
C ASN A 135 -14.90 8.36 -0.25
N LEU A 136 -15.30 7.11 -0.02
CA LEU A 136 -16.55 6.76 0.65
C LEU A 136 -16.60 7.32 2.07
N SER A 137 -15.46 7.41 2.73
CA SER A 137 -15.31 8.00 4.06
C SER A 137 -15.26 9.53 4.06
N LYS A 138 -15.54 10.19 2.91
CA LYS A 138 -15.50 11.64 2.70
C LYS A 138 -14.12 12.27 2.82
N GLY A 139 -13.07 11.49 2.75
CA GLY A 139 -11.68 11.91 2.58
C GLY A 139 -11.29 12.00 1.11
N SER A 140 -10.07 12.38 0.84
CA SER A 140 -9.44 12.36 -0.48
C SER A 140 -8.13 11.59 -0.43
N VAL A 141 -7.73 10.99 -1.55
CA VAL A 141 -6.44 10.32 -1.67
C VAL A 141 -5.39 11.34 -2.12
N ALA A 142 -4.37 11.56 -1.29
CA ALA A 142 -3.24 12.42 -1.64
C ALA A 142 -2.34 11.77 -2.71
N GLY A 143 -2.21 10.45 -2.66
CA GLY A 143 -1.42 9.66 -3.57
C GLY A 143 -1.08 8.30 -2.98
N PHE A 144 -0.21 7.57 -3.68
CA PHE A 144 0.23 6.23 -3.32
C PHE A 144 1.75 6.14 -3.31
N ILE A 145 2.31 5.39 -2.37
CA ILE A 145 3.71 4.98 -2.37
C ILE A 145 3.78 3.47 -2.17
N PHE A 146 4.42 2.77 -3.09
CA PHE A 146 4.67 1.33 -3.02
C PHE A 146 6.16 1.05 -2.87
N VAL A 147 6.51 0.06 -2.05
CA VAL A 147 7.91 -0.39 -1.98
C VAL A 147 8.27 -1.10 -3.29
N ILE A 148 7.41 -1.98 -3.79
CA ILE A 148 7.62 -2.74 -5.01
C ILE A 148 6.51 -2.46 -6.02
N ASN A 149 6.92 -2.17 -7.26
CA ASN A 149 6.04 -2.12 -8.43
C ASN A 149 6.36 -3.30 -9.36
N LEU A 150 5.38 -4.15 -9.61
CA LEU A 150 5.41 -5.17 -10.67
C LEU A 150 4.97 -4.53 -11.99
N PHE A 151 5.91 -3.87 -12.67
CA PHE A 151 5.63 -2.86 -13.70
C PHE A 151 4.86 -3.38 -14.92
N ASP A 152 5.03 -4.64 -15.30
CA ASP A 152 4.35 -5.25 -16.44
C ASP A 152 2.89 -5.63 -16.14
N LEU A 153 2.48 -5.68 -14.87
CA LEU A 153 1.09 -5.90 -14.45
C LEU A 153 0.24 -4.61 -14.44
N LYS A 154 0.86 -3.47 -14.75
CA LYS A 154 0.19 -2.18 -15.03
C LYS A 154 -0.64 -1.57 -13.90
N GLY A 155 -0.42 -1.97 -12.65
CA GLY A 155 -1.17 -1.43 -11.51
C GLY A 155 -0.93 0.07 -11.30
N CYS A 156 0.32 0.54 -11.38
CA CYS A 156 0.62 1.97 -11.31
C CYS A 156 -0.04 2.75 -12.46
N ASP A 157 0.02 2.23 -13.68
CA ASP A 157 -0.60 2.87 -14.84
C ASP A 157 -2.13 3.01 -14.65
N LYS A 158 -2.76 2.00 -14.07
CA LYS A 158 -4.20 2.02 -13.73
C LYS A 158 -4.53 3.14 -12.77
N LEU A 159 -3.78 3.28 -11.68
CA LEU A 159 -3.99 4.35 -10.69
C LEU A 159 -3.75 5.75 -11.29
N ILE A 160 -2.72 5.90 -12.11
CA ILE A 160 -2.42 7.17 -12.80
C ILE A 160 -3.57 7.55 -13.75
N LYS A 161 -4.12 6.58 -14.50
CA LYS A 161 -5.29 6.83 -15.38
C LYS A 161 -6.53 7.23 -14.60
N LEU A 162 -6.66 6.81 -13.34
CA LEU A 162 -7.73 7.24 -12.45
C LEU A 162 -7.49 8.62 -11.83
N GLY A 163 -6.37 9.28 -12.14
CA GLY A 163 -6.03 10.62 -11.68
C GLY A 163 -5.19 10.69 -10.42
N TYR A 164 -4.67 9.56 -9.92
CA TYR A 164 -3.85 9.52 -8.72
C TYR A 164 -2.37 9.70 -9.04
N GLU A 165 -1.64 10.35 -8.16
CA GLU A 165 -0.18 10.35 -8.16
C GLU A 165 0.34 9.10 -7.49
N VAL A 166 1.34 8.45 -8.11
CA VAL A 166 1.90 7.18 -7.65
C VAL A 166 3.43 7.26 -7.64
N GLU A 167 4.01 6.84 -6.53
CA GLU A 167 5.44 6.63 -6.38
C GLU A 167 5.75 5.18 -6.05
N ASN A 168 6.93 4.73 -6.42
CA ASN A 168 7.45 3.44 -6.00
C ASN A 168 8.98 3.50 -5.80
N LEU A 169 9.53 2.54 -5.04
CA LEU A 169 10.96 2.48 -4.76
C LEU A 169 11.69 1.51 -5.69
N ILE A 170 11.11 0.33 -5.90
CA ILE A 170 11.75 -0.78 -6.60
C ILE A 170 10.84 -1.29 -7.70
N ASN A 171 11.40 -1.52 -8.88
CA ASN A 171 10.67 -2.12 -10.00
C ASN A 171 11.13 -3.56 -10.25
N PHE A 172 10.17 -4.48 -10.35
CA PHE A 172 10.37 -5.86 -10.77
C PHE A 172 9.40 -6.23 -11.89
N PRO A 173 9.76 -7.21 -12.75
CA PRO A 173 8.76 -7.84 -13.60
C PRO A 173 7.80 -8.67 -12.75
N GLY A 174 6.57 -8.85 -13.23
CA GLY A 174 5.53 -9.64 -12.57
C GLY A 174 5.70 -11.15 -12.71
N HIS A 175 6.57 -11.56 -13.63
CA HIS A 175 6.81 -12.98 -13.97
C HIS A 175 8.29 -13.30 -13.94
#